data_9a67fc4c73df01d482b836057b14d752
#
_entry.id   9a67fc4c73df01d482b836057b14d752
#
_cell.length_a   1.000
_cell.length_b   1.000
_cell.length_c   1.000
_cell.angle_alpha   90.00
_cell.angle_beta   90.00
_cell.angle_gamma   90.00
#
_symmetry.space_group_name_H-M   'P 1'
#
loop_
_entity.id
_entity.type
_entity.pdbx_description
1 polymer ?
#
loop_
_entity_poly.entity_id
_entity_poly.type
_entity_poly.pdbx_seq_one_letter_code
_entity_poly.pdbx_strand_id
1 'polypeptide(L)'
;MDERMDILRKYNLWTEGDFDFGFMRVAYTGRIMDYVGNRLVKVLIGQRRTGKSYVLRQIARELIRNGVPPQNTLFINRELSDFVFLKTHKDLEELVTLYKSELHPQGRIYIFIDEVQLIEEWEKSVNSYSQDYTEEYELFISGSNSRMLSGELATLLSGRYVQFPVYPFSYQEYTEIRHLEQNRESYMGYMNTGGIPELFILPEKQEVQRNYLSALKDTILLKDIIQRYSIRDPRLLEDLFAFLVGNASNLVSIGNIVNYFKSQGRKTSYDAVAAYIGYIEDSFLAYRCERFDLRGKEILSGTAKYYINDLAFKNFLYPGTAYGVGYKLENLVYLELLRAGYDVYTGCAKEKEVDFIARKGDRTIYLQSTYMLVDEQTVRREYASLEAIQDNYEKLVVSLDDFCLPSNEGIRHVRAWELGELLER
;
A
#
# COMPACT_ATOMS: atom_id res chain seq x y z
N MET A 1 28.39 -13.81 27.90
CA MET A 1 28.03 -13.20 26.60
C MET A 1 26.66 -12.58 26.82
N ASP A 2 26.38 -11.40 26.33
CA ASP A 2 25.04 -10.79 26.53
C ASP A 2 24.04 -11.54 25.64
N GLU A 3 22.94 -12.03 26.23
CA GLU A 3 21.89 -12.80 25.53
C GLU A 3 21.31 -12.02 24.33
N ARG A 4 21.29 -10.68 24.42
CA ARG A 4 20.82 -9.82 23.34
C ARG A 4 21.71 -9.91 22.09
N MET A 5 23.04 -10.15 22.24
CA MET A 5 23.92 -10.38 21.10
C MET A 5 23.68 -11.71 20.41
N ASP A 6 23.31 -12.75 21.14
CA ASP A 6 22.97 -14.04 20.55
C ASP A 6 21.65 -13.94 19.75
N ILE A 7 20.68 -13.16 20.25
CA ILE A 7 19.46 -12.81 19.50
C ILE A 7 19.82 -12.04 18.22
N LEU A 8 20.66 -11.01 18.30
CA LEU A 8 21.07 -10.27 17.11
C LEU A 8 21.76 -11.16 16.08
N ARG A 9 22.70 -12.04 16.48
CA ARG A 9 23.37 -12.97 15.58
C ARG A 9 22.41 -13.90 14.83
N LYS A 10 21.35 -14.33 15.50
CA LYS A 10 20.30 -15.19 14.91
C LYS A 10 19.56 -14.54 13.73
N TYR A 11 19.34 -13.22 13.79
CA TYR A 11 18.47 -12.51 12.84
C TYR A 11 19.21 -11.60 11.87
N ASN A 12 20.53 -11.46 12.01
CA ASN A 12 21.36 -10.58 11.18
C ASN A 12 22.24 -11.34 10.20
N LEU A 13 22.50 -10.75 9.05
CA LEU A 13 23.27 -11.34 7.94
C LEU A 13 24.79 -11.30 8.18
N TRP A 14 25.25 -11.35 9.44
CA TRP A 14 26.66 -11.24 9.82
C TRP A 14 27.46 -12.53 9.59
N THR A 15 26.75 -13.66 9.55
CA THR A 15 27.31 -14.99 9.28
C THR A 15 26.59 -15.61 8.10
N GLU A 16 27.24 -16.55 7.42
CA GLU A 16 26.58 -17.37 6.42
C GLU A 16 25.44 -18.15 7.07
N GLY A 17 24.26 -18.13 6.45
CA GLY A 17 23.07 -18.80 6.92
C GLY A 17 22.00 -18.88 5.82
N ASP A 18 21.05 -19.79 5.99
CA ASP A 18 19.91 -19.92 5.09
C ASP A 18 18.81 -18.93 5.52
N PHE A 19 18.89 -17.70 5.01
CA PHE A 19 17.93 -16.65 5.30
C PHE A 19 16.83 -16.64 4.23
N ASP A 20 15.57 -16.68 4.65
CA ASP A 20 14.43 -16.52 3.76
C ASP A 20 14.22 -15.04 3.39
N PHE A 21 14.40 -14.75 2.09
CA PHE A 21 14.16 -13.42 1.50
C PHE A 21 12.82 -13.35 0.76
N GLY A 22 12.08 -14.44 0.69
CA GLY A 22 10.81 -14.53 -0.04
C GLY A 22 10.96 -14.22 -1.53
N PHE A 23 9.87 -13.88 -2.17
CA PHE A 23 9.88 -13.39 -3.54
C PHE A 23 10.58 -12.03 -3.63
N MET A 24 11.53 -11.90 -4.56
CA MET A 24 12.32 -10.68 -4.72
C MET A 24 11.51 -9.57 -5.37
N ARG A 25 11.24 -8.53 -4.62
CA ARG A 25 10.49 -7.36 -5.08
C ARG A 25 11.43 -6.30 -5.67
N VAL A 26 11.95 -6.60 -6.86
CA VAL A 26 13.02 -5.81 -7.50
C VAL A 26 12.62 -4.35 -7.71
N ALA A 27 11.37 -4.06 -8.08
CA ALA A 27 10.87 -2.70 -8.25
C ALA A 27 10.97 -1.86 -6.95
N TYR A 28 10.70 -2.48 -5.78
CA TYR A 28 10.86 -1.79 -4.49
C TYR A 28 12.30 -1.64 -4.08
N THR A 29 13.09 -2.73 -4.16
CA THR A 29 14.50 -2.69 -3.76
C THR A 29 15.28 -1.73 -4.64
N GLY A 30 15.12 -1.75 -5.97
CA GLY A 30 15.77 -0.82 -6.88
C GLY A 30 15.46 0.63 -6.55
N ARG A 31 14.15 0.95 -6.43
CA ARG A 31 13.69 2.31 -6.13
C ARG A 31 14.18 2.81 -4.76
N ILE A 32 14.28 1.95 -3.74
CA ILE A 32 14.80 2.34 -2.42
C ILE A 32 16.33 2.50 -2.48
N MET A 33 17.03 1.66 -3.23
CA MET A 33 18.49 1.75 -3.40
C MET A 33 18.94 3.07 -4.05
N ASP A 34 18.11 3.72 -4.88
CA ASP A 34 18.38 5.05 -5.43
C ASP A 34 18.48 6.15 -4.35
N TYR A 35 17.92 5.89 -3.16
CA TYR A 35 17.97 6.79 -2.01
C TYR A 35 19.04 6.42 -0.99
N VAL A 36 19.86 5.42 -1.26
CA VAL A 36 20.97 5.02 -0.40
C VAL A 36 22.13 6.03 -0.53
N GLY A 37 22.88 6.22 0.54
CA GLY A 37 24.04 7.11 0.58
C GLY A 37 23.74 8.50 1.14
N ASN A 38 22.60 8.68 1.82
CA ASN A 38 22.24 9.95 2.46
C ASN A 38 21.66 9.72 3.87
N ARG A 39 21.31 10.81 4.57
CA ARG A 39 20.78 10.77 5.95
C ARG A 39 19.26 10.73 6.04
N LEU A 40 18.53 10.67 4.91
CA LEU A 40 17.08 10.56 4.94
C LEU A 40 16.67 9.20 5.50
N VAL A 41 15.76 9.20 6.44
CA VAL A 41 15.16 7.96 6.95
C VAL A 41 14.26 7.35 5.89
N LYS A 42 14.51 6.09 5.49
CA LYS A 42 13.66 5.36 4.53
C LYS A 42 12.55 4.66 5.29
N VAL A 43 11.32 5.07 5.05
CA VAL A 43 10.13 4.62 5.79
C VAL A 43 9.27 3.75 4.89
N LEU A 44 9.22 2.44 5.15
CA LEU A 44 8.36 1.49 4.44
C LEU A 44 7.02 1.38 5.16
N ILE A 45 5.96 1.71 4.47
CA ILE A 45 4.61 1.74 5.03
C ILE A 45 3.67 0.88 4.18
N GLY A 46 2.59 0.43 4.76
CA GLY A 46 1.57 -0.35 4.05
C GLY A 46 0.85 -1.31 4.98
N GLN A 47 -0.22 -1.89 4.49
CA GLN A 47 -1.03 -2.86 5.21
C GLN A 47 -0.17 -3.97 5.85
N ARG A 48 -0.63 -4.52 6.96
CA ARG A 48 -0.05 -5.75 7.52
C ARG A 48 -0.03 -6.87 6.47
N ARG A 49 1.08 -7.64 6.42
CA ARG A 49 1.28 -8.76 5.48
C ARG A 49 1.41 -8.38 3.99
N THR A 50 1.85 -7.16 3.66
CA THR A 50 2.22 -6.77 2.28
C THR A 50 3.68 -7.05 1.91
N GLY A 51 4.48 -7.59 2.84
CA GLY A 51 5.87 -7.95 2.59
C GLY A 51 6.91 -6.89 2.96
N LYS A 52 6.58 -5.86 3.75
CA LYS A 52 7.53 -4.82 4.21
C LYS A 52 8.80 -5.41 4.85
N SER A 53 8.65 -6.38 5.76
CA SER A 53 9.78 -7.05 6.43
C SER A 53 10.69 -7.79 5.45
N TYR A 54 10.11 -8.37 4.39
CA TYR A 54 10.87 -9.01 3.31
C TYR A 54 11.65 -8.00 2.49
N VAL A 55 11.02 -6.87 2.13
CA VAL A 55 11.69 -5.78 1.40
C VAL A 55 12.85 -5.22 2.22
N LEU A 56 12.70 -4.99 3.53
CA LEU A 56 13.79 -4.55 4.40
C LEU A 56 14.97 -5.55 4.38
N ARG A 57 14.70 -6.86 4.49
CA ARG A 57 15.75 -7.89 4.42
C ARG A 57 16.41 -7.96 3.04
N GLN A 58 15.63 -7.78 1.98
CA GLN A 58 16.14 -7.72 0.61
C GLN A 58 17.07 -6.52 0.41
N ILE A 59 16.74 -5.35 0.97
CA ILE A 59 17.61 -4.17 0.93
C ILE A 59 18.93 -4.44 1.68
N ALA A 60 18.85 -5.01 2.89
CA ALA A 60 20.05 -5.35 3.67
C ALA A 60 20.97 -6.30 2.89
N ARG A 61 20.40 -7.33 2.23
CA ARG A 61 21.14 -8.25 1.36
C ARG A 61 21.76 -7.54 0.17
N GLU A 62 21.04 -6.62 -0.46
CA GLU A 62 21.52 -5.90 -1.64
C GLU A 62 22.67 -4.95 -1.27
N LEU A 63 22.61 -4.28 -0.12
CA LEU A 63 23.72 -3.49 0.40
C LEU A 63 24.99 -4.34 0.58
N ILE A 64 24.86 -5.54 1.18
CA ILE A 64 25.97 -6.46 1.39
C ILE A 64 26.53 -6.94 0.03
N ARG A 65 25.69 -7.27 -0.93
CA ARG A 65 26.09 -7.62 -2.30
C ARG A 65 26.87 -6.50 -3.00
N ASN A 66 26.52 -5.26 -2.70
CA ASN A 66 27.17 -4.06 -3.23
C ASN A 66 28.43 -3.66 -2.44
N GLY A 67 28.92 -4.53 -1.54
CA GLY A 67 30.20 -4.36 -0.86
C GLY A 67 30.13 -3.75 0.54
N VAL A 68 28.93 -3.53 1.11
CA VAL A 68 28.79 -3.16 2.51
C VAL A 68 29.19 -4.35 3.38
N PRO A 69 30.14 -4.19 4.33
CA PRO A 69 30.49 -5.26 5.26
C PRO A 69 29.25 -5.72 6.05
N PRO A 70 28.99 -7.03 6.16
CA PRO A 70 27.81 -7.53 6.88
C PRO A 70 27.65 -6.95 8.29
N GLN A 71 28.75 -6.80 9.03
CA GLN A 71 28.77 -6.22 10.37
C GLN A 71 28.36 -4.75 10.43
N ASN A 72 28.27 -4.05 9.29
CA ASN A 72 27.75 -2.68 9.22
C ASN A 72 26.22 -2.61 9.05
N THR A 73 25.56 -3.76 9.00
CA THR A 73 24.10 -3.84 8.96
C THR A 73 23.56 -4.34 10.29
N LEU A 74 22.54 -3.67 10.82
CA LEU A 74 21.83 -4.09 12.05
C LEU A 74 20.34 -4.22 11.74
N PHE A 75 19.81 -5.44 11.82
CA PHE A 75 18.40 -5.73 11.59
C PHE A 75 17.69 -6.08 12.90
N ILE A 76 16.61 -5.36 13.20
CA ILE A 76 15.79 -5.48 14.40
C ILE A 76 14.34 -5.70 13.95
N ASN A 77 13.68 -6.78 14.40
CA ASN A 77 12.25 -6.99 14.17
C ASN A 77 11.50 -6.98 15.51
N ARG A 78 10.83 -5.88 15.81
CA ARG A 78 10.16 -5.67 17.10
C ARG A 78 8.90 -6.55 17.27
N GLU A 79 8.36 -7.14 16.22
CA GLU A 79 7.21 -8.07 16.31
C GLU A 79 7.61 -9.45 16.86
N LEU A 80 8.89 -9.82 16.78
CA LEU A 80 9.37 -11.10 17.28
C LEU A 80 9.49 -11.09 18.81
N SER A 81 9.10 -12.21 19.43
CA SER A 81 9.16 -12.40 20.90
C SER A 81 10.57 -12.22 21.49
N ASP A 82 11.61 -12.60 20.72
CA ASP A 82 13.00 -12.45 21.13
C ASP A 82 13.39 -10.96 21.35
N PHE A 83 12.71 -10.02 20.69
CA PHE A 83 12.92 -8.58 20.84
C PHE A 83 11.92 -7.90 21.80
N VAL A 84 11.18 -8.63 22.63
CA VAL A 84 10.18 -8.07 23.55
C VAL A 84 10.77 -7.11 24.58
N PHE A 85 12.08 -7.20 24.84
CA PHE A 85 12.82 -6.31 25.75
C PHE A 85 12.95 -4.88 25.21
N LEU A 86 12.88 -4.66 23.89
CA LEU A 86 12.90 -3.33 23.27
C LEU A 86 11.54 -2.65 23.45
N LYS A 87 11.34 -1.97 24.55
CA LYS A 87 10.09 -1.27 24.87
C LYS A 87 10.14 0.21 24.51
N THR A 88 11.27 0.85 24.75
CA THR A 88 11.45 2.30 24.64
C THR A 88 12.65 2.65 23.73
N HIS A 89 12.71 3.92 23.33
CA HIS A 89 13.87 4.46 22.60
C HIS A 89 15.20 4.21 23.32
N LYS A 90 15.23 4.22 24.67
CA LYS A 90 16.45 3.96 25.44
C LYS A 90 16.93 2.52 25.27
N ASP A 91 16.01 1.55 25.29
CA ASP A 91 16.37 0.14 25.05
C ASP A 91 16.98 -0.03 23.65
N LEU A 92 16.49 0.74 22.65
CA LEU A 92 17.04 0.74 21.31
C LEU A 92 18.45 1.32 21.27
N GLU A 93 18.69 2.42 21.96
CA GLU A 93 20.03 3.06 22.06
C GLU A 93 21.03 2.15 22.76
N GLU A 94 20.62 1.47 23.84
CA GLU A 94 21.45 0.47 24.53
C GLU A 94 21.80 -0.70 23.61
N LEU A 95 20.83 -1.20 22.83
CA LEU A 95 21.07 -2.31 21.88
C LEU A 95 22.04 -1.91 20.76
N VAL A 96 21.90 -0.71 20.21
CA VAL A 96 22.83 -0.18 19.20
C VAL A 96 24.24 0.01 19.79
N THR A 97 24.33 0.47 21.04
CA THR A 97 25.60 0.62 21.73
C THR A 97 26.28 -0.74 21.95
N LEU A 98 25.53 -1.73 22.40
CA LEU A 98 26.00 -3.12 22.55
C LEU A 98 26.50 -3.69 21.22
N TYR A 99 25.70 -3.57 20.15
CA TYR A 99 26.09 -4.01 18.81
C TYR A 99 27.41 -3.39 18.36
N LYS A 100 27.58 -2.07 18.53
CA LYS A 100 28.82 -1.35 18.16
C LYS A 100 30.02 -1.83 18.96
N SER A 101 29.85 -2.06 20.26
CA SER A 101 30.93 -2.53 21.13
C SER A 101 31.42 -3.95 20.83
N GLU A 102 30.54 -4.79 20.27
CA GLU A 102 30.84 -6.20 19.96
C GLU A 102 31.35 -6.42 18.52
N LEU A 103 30.80 -5.71 17.56
CA LEU A 103 31.11 -5.92 16.13
C LEU A 103 32.07 -4.87 15.54
N HIS A 104 32.26 -3.75 16.21
CA HIS A 104 33.15 -2.66 15.78
C HIS A 104 32.97 -2.26 14.31
N PRO A 105 31.73 -1.96 13.84
CA PRO A 105 31.49 -1.58 12.46
C PRO A 105 32.31 -0.34 12.09
N GLN A 106 32.81 -0.29 10.84
CA GLN A 106 33.63 0.81 10.37
C GLN A 106 32.95 1.60 9.28
N GLY A 107 32.91 2.92 9.39
CA GLY A 107 32.20 3.78 8.42
C GLY A 107 30.69 3.78 8.64
N ARG A 108 29.90 3.86 7.56
CA ARG A 108 28.46 3.99 7.65
C ARG A 108 27.79 2.72 8.19
N ILE A 109 26.88 2.92 9.15
CA ILE A 109 26.07 1.88 9.79
C ILE A 109 24.65 1.96 9.25
N TYR A 110 24.14 0.82 8.76
CA TYR A 110 22.78 0.68 8.22
C TYR A 110 21.89 -0.01 9.25
N ILE A 111 20.90 0.71 9.77
CA ILE A 111 20.00 0.20 10.81
C ILE A 111 18.60 -0.03 10.21
N PHE A 112 18.12 -1.26 10.33
CA PHE A 112 16.81 -1.71 9.88
C PHE A 112 15.94 -1.99 11.09
N ILE A 113 14.80 -1.29 11.24
CA ILE A 113 13.85 -1.49 12.34
C ILE A 113 12.48 -1.81 11.76
N ASP A 114 12.08 -3.06 11.90
CA ASP A 114 10.78 -3.55 11.45
C ASP A 114 9.73 -3.37 12.56
N GLU A 115 8.53 -2.86 12.20
CA GLU A 115 7.42 -2.51 13.10
C GLU A 115 7.85 -1.52 14.21
N VAL A 116 8.51 -0.44 13.81
CA VAL A 116 9.15 0.55 14.71
C VAL A 116 8.16 1.18 15.71
N GLN A 117 6.87 1.30 15.35
CA GLN A 117 5.82 1.85 16.22
C GLN A 117 5.54 1.01 17.49
N LEU A 118 6.11 -0.18 17.60
CA LEU A 118 6.05 -1.00 18.82
C LEU A 118 7.10 -0.60 19.86
N ILE A 119 7.95 0.38 19.57
CA ILE A 119 8.94 0.96 20.48
C ILE A 119 8.42 2.34 20.91
N GLU A 120 8.23 2.55 22.19
CA GLU A 120 7.77 3.85 22.71
C GLU A 120 8.82 4.95 22.44
N GLU A 121 8.35 6.11 21.95
CA GLU A 121 9.18 7.27 21.62
C GLU A 121 10.33 6.96 20.63
N TRP A 122 10.16 5.96 19.77
CA TRP A 122 11.16 5.51 18.79
C TRP A 122 11.74 6.65 17.93
N GLU A 123 10.95 7.67 17.67
CA GLU A 123 11.32 8.84 16.87
C GLU A 123 12.49 9.62 17.48
N LYS A 124 12.65 9.57 18.81
CA LYS A 124 13.78 10.23 19.48
C LYS A 124 15.12 9.63 19.05
N SER A 125 15.24 8.29 19.08
CA SER A 125 16.45 7.60 18.64
C SER A 125 16.68 7.72 17.14
N VAL A 126 15.62 7.56 16.33
CA VAL A 126 15.72 7.68 14.86
C VAL A 126 16.15 9.09 14.46
N ASN A 127 15.61 10.14 15.10
CA ASN A 127 16.06 11.51 14.89
C ASN A 127 17.52 11.72 15.33
N SER A 128 17.89 11.20 16.49
CA SER A 128 19.26 11.31 17.01
C SER A 128 20.26 10.72 16.01
N TYR A 129 20.04 9.48 15.56
CA TYR A 129 20.93 8.84 14.59
C TYR A 129 20.94 9.52 13.22
N SER A 130 19.80 9.99 12.73
CA SER A 130 19.73 10.68 11.42
C SER A 130 20.46 12.03 11.41
N GLN A 131 20.65 12.64 12.57
CA GLN A 131 21.30 13.94 12.74
C GLN A 131 22.74 13.85 13.28
N ASP A 132 23.19 12.66 13.64
CA ASP A 132 24.55 12.48 14.19
C ASP A 132 25.60 12.89 13.15
N TYR A 133 26.45 13.84 13.52
CA TYR A 133 27.52 14.33 12.65
C TYR A 133 28.89 13.72 13.03
N THR A 134 28.93 12.93 14.10
CA THR A 134 30.13 12.22 14.54
C THR A 134 30.25 10.83 13.96
N GLU A 135 29.10 10.21 13.65
CA GLU A 135 28.98 8.89 13.02
C GLU A 135 27.99 8.92 11.88
N GLU A 136 28.20 8.07 10.88
CA GLU A 136 27.29 7.96 9.74
C GLU A 136 26.29 6.83 9.93
N TYR A 137 25.05 7.20 10.18
CA TYR A 137 23.93 6.26 10.22
C TYR A 137 23.01 6.42 9.01
N GLU A 138 22.49 5.30 8.53
CA GLU A 138 21.44 5.26 7.54
C GLU A 138 20.31 4.34 8.02
N LEU A 139 19.09 4.88 8.09
CA LEU A 139 17.97 4.24 8.76
C LEU A 139 16.89 3.81 7.78
N PHE A 140 16.46 2.57 7.95
CA PHE A 140 15.35 1.96 7.22
C PHE A 140 14.34 1.45 8.26
N ILE A 141 13.14 2.01 8.27
CA ILE A 141 12.12 1.63 9.23
C ILE A 141 10.87 1.17 8.53
N SER A 142 10.11 0.28 9.16
CA SER A 142 8.79 -0.10 8.67
C SER A 142 7.69 0.11 9.70
N GLY A 143 6.48 0.26 9.20
CA GLY A 143 5.27 0.29 10.01
C GLY A 143 4.01 -0.03 9.23
N SER A 144 3.01 -0.55 9.95
CA SER A 144 1.73 -0.97 9.37
C SER A 144 0.62 0.09 9.44
N ASN A 145 0.98 1.37 9.65
CA ASN A 145 0.02 2.44 9.80
C ASN A 145 0.36 3.70 9.01
N SER A 146 -0.67 4.31 8.38
CA SER A 146 -0.55 5.55 7.62
C SER A 146 -0.35 6.80 8.47
N ARG A 147 -0.56 6.76 9.80
CA ARG A 147 -0.15 7.88 10.67
C ARG A 147 1.36 8.10 10.66
N MET A 148 2.11 7.05 10.30
CA MET A 148 3.49 7.21 9.85
C MET A 148 3.59 7.90 8.46
N LEU A 149 2.46 8.20 7.77
CA LEU A 149 2.35 9.02 6.56
C LEU A 149 1.93 10.46 6.84
N SER A 150 1.17 10.68 7.92
CA SER A 150 0.57 11.97 8.22
C SER A 150 1.58 12.95 8.79
N GLY A 151 1.17 14.19 8.97
CA GLY A 151 1.96 15.27 9.54
C GLY A 151 2.66 14.96 10.87
N GLU A 152 2.28 13.85 11.55
CA GLU A 152 2.99 13.35 12.73
C GLU A 152 4.43 12.95 12.37
N LEU A 153 4.65 12.19 11.29
CA LEU A 153 6.02 11.82 10.87
C LEU A 153 6.82 13.04 10.40
N ALA A 154 6.16 13.96 9.70
CA ALA A 154 6.78 15.22 9.29
C ALA A 154 7.23 16.03 10.52
N THR A 155 6.42 16.04 11.58
CA THR A 155 6.76 16.69 12.86
C THR A 155 7.82 15.89 13.61
N LEU A 156 7.65 14.56 13.75
CA LEU A 156 8.53 13.68 14.50
C LEU A 156 9.93 13.59 13.88
N LEU A 157 10.05 13.46 12.57
CA LEU A 157 11.32 13.34 11.83
C LEU A 157 11.77 14.65 11.18
N SER A 158 11.08 15.78 11.49
CA SER A 158 11.48 17.12 11.01
C SER A 158 11.71 17.20 9.49
N GLY A 159 10.93 16.45 8.70
CA GLY A 159 11.04 16.40 7.25
C GLY A 159 12.25 15.63 6.69
N ARG A 160 13.01 14.90 7.54
CA ARG A 160 14.21 14.14 7.13
C ARG A 160 13.90 12.68 6.80
N TYR A 161 12.86 12.43 6.02
CA TYR A 161 12.47 11.08 5.63
C TYR A 161 11.95 11.02 4.20
N VAL A 162 11.93 9.84 3.66
CA VAL A 162 11.27 9.49 2.40
C VAL A 162 10.41 8.24 2.62
N GLN A 163 9.21 8.25 2.05
CA GLN A 163 8.24 7.16 2.24
C GLN A 163 8.16 6.27 1.01
N PHE A 164 8.03 4.98 1.28
CA PHE A 164 7.85 3.94 0.27
C PHE A 164 6.61 3.11 0.63
N PRO A 165 5.45 3.42 0.03
CA PRO A 165 4.26 2.59 0.18
C PRO A 165 4.48 1.20 -0.40
N VAL A 166 4.26 0.15 0.40
CA VAL A 166 4.39 -1.25 0.01
C VAL A 166 2.99 -1.86 -0.11
N TYR A 167 2.57 -2.11 -1.33
CA TYR A 167 1.28 -2.70 -1.67
C TYR A 167 1.35 -4.23 -1.70
N PRO A 168 0.22 -4.97 -1.67
CA PRO A 168 0.15 -6.35 -2.09
C PRO A 168 0.82 -6.57 -3.46
N PHE A 169 1.11 -7.79 -3.85
CA PHE A 169 1.72 -8.06 -5.15
C PHE A 169 0.93 -7.42 -6.29
N SER A 170 1.64 -6.80 -7.23
CA SER A 170 1.09 -6.27 -8.47
C SER A 170 0.71 -7.42 -9.42
N TYR A 171 -0.01 -7.10 -10.50
CA TYR A 171 -0.27 -8.08 -11.54
C TYR A 171 1.02 -8.62 -12.18
N GLN A 172 2.04 -7.78 -12.37
CA GLN A 172 3.34 -8.22 -12.86
C GLN A 172 3.99 -9.22 -11.89
N GLU A 173 4.06 -8.90 -10.59
CA GLU A 173 4.57 -9.80 -9.57
C GLU A 173 3.76 -11.12 -9.50
N TYR A 174 2.44 -11.04 -9.66
CA TYR A 174 1.56 -12.22 -9.73
C TYR A 174 1.96 -13.15 -10.88
N THR A 175 2.16 -12.60 -12.10
CA THR A 175 2.54 -13.40 -13.25
C THR A 175 3.95 -13.99 -13.12
N GLU A 176 4.89 -13.23 -12.55
CA GLU A 176 6.24 -13.72 -12.27
C GLU A 176 6.24 -14.89 -11.27
N ILE A 177 5.53 -14.76 -10.14
CA ILE A 177 5.44 -15.80 -9.11
C ILE A 177 4.76 -17.06 -9.63
N ARG A 178 3.73 -16.90 -10.46
CA ARG A 178 2.95 -18.00 -11.02
C ARG A 178 3.52 -18.54 -12.34
N HIS A 179 4.58 -17.94 -12.88
CA HIS A 179 5.17 -18.27 -14.18
C HIS A 179 4.14 -18.23 -15.33
N LEU A 180 3.31 -17.18 -15.35
CA LEU A 180 2.24 -16.99 -16.33
C LEU A 180 2.59 -15.92 -17.36
N GLU A 181 2.05 -16.06 -18.56
CA GLU A 181 2.08 -14.98 -19.55
C GLU A 181 1.11 -13.86 -19.17
N GLN A 182 1.48 -12.63 -19.51
CA GLN A 182 0.63 -11.47 -19.32
C GLN A 182 -0.44 -11.40 -20.39
N ASN A 183 -1.66 -11.75 -20.03
CA ASN A 183 -2.82 -11.78 -20.91
C ASN A 183 -4.12 -11.61 -20.13
N ARG A 184 -5.24 -11.64 -20.82
CA ARG A 184 -6.58 -11.51 -20.20
C ARG A 184 -6.86 -12.60 -19.17
N GLU A 185 -6.47 -13.85 -19.44
CA GLU A 185 -6.76 -14.98 -18.55
C GLU A 185 -6.01 -14.84 -17.23
N SER A 186 -4.72 -14.57 -17.28
CA SER A 186 -3.89 -14.36 -16.08
C SER A 186 -4.33 -13.10 -15.32
N TYR A 187 -4.75 -12.02 -16.03
CA TYR A 187 -5.28 -10.82 -15.37
C TYR A 187 -6.60 -11.09 -14.65
N MET A 188 -7.51 -11.87 -15.25
CA MET A 188 -8.73 -12.33 -14.60
C MET A 188 -8.42 -13.24 -13.39
N GLY A 189 -7.40 -14.08 -13.49
CA GLY A 189 -6.88 -14.87 -12.38
C GLY A 189 -6.44 -13.99 -11.21
N TYR A 190 -5.62 -12.97 -11.49
CA TYR A 190 -5.17 -11.98 -10.49
C TYR A 190 -6.36 -11.21 -9.88
N MET A 191 -7.31 -10.75 -10.70
CA MET A 191 -8.52 -10.08 -10.23
C MET A 191 -9.33 -10.94 -9.25
N ASN A 192 -9.31 -12.26 -9.40
CA ASN A 192 -10.03 -13.19 -8.54
C ASN A 192 -9.24 -13.61 -7.29
N THR A 193 -7.92 -13.75 -7.40
CA THR A 193 -7.05 -14.19 -6.30
C THR A 193 -6.64 -13.02 -5.40
N GLY A 194 -6.36 -11.84 -5.98
CA GLY A 194 -5.70 -10.73 -5.31
C GLY A 194 -4.18 -10.89 -5.27
N GLY A 195 -3.52 -10.00 -4.54
CA GLY A 195 -2.06 -9.91 -4.44
C GLY A 195 -1.49 -10.11 -3.03
N ILE A 196 -2.30 -10.50 -2.03
CA ILE A 196 -1.80 -10.74 -0.67
C ILE A 196 -0.77 -11.89 -0.68
N PRO A 197 0.49 -11.65 -0.27
CA PRO A 197 1.60 -12.59 -0.44
C PRO A 197 1.35 -14.01 0.07
N GLU A 198 0.74 -14.17 1.24
CA GLU A 198 0.47 -15.48 1.81
C GLU A 198 -0.49 -16.34 0.99
N LEU A 199 -1.34 -15.74 0.15
CA LEU A 199 -2.24 -16.51 -0.72
C LEU A 199 -1.49 -17.32 -1.78
N PHE A 200 -0.22 -16.97 -2.05
CA PHE A 200 0.62 -17.63 -3.04
C PHE A 200 1.33 -18.89 -2.49
N ILE A 201 1.44 -18.99 -1.17
CA ILE A 201 2.04 -20.15 -0.50
C ILE A 201 1.00 -21.07 0.13
N LEU A 202 -0.23 -20.60 0.30
CA LEU A 202 -1.34 -21.40 0.80
C LEU A 202 -1.92 -22.29 -0.31
N PRO A 203 -2.48 -23.47 0.04
CA PRO A 203 -3.23 -24.27 -0.92
C PRO A 203 -4.35 -23.46 -1.59
N GLU A 204 -4.55 -23.69 -2.89
CA GLU A 204 -5.62 -23.04 -3.68
C GLU A 204 -7.00 -23.65 -3.36
N LYS A 205 -7.34 -23.70 -2.07
CA LYS A 205 -8.64 -24.12 -1.56
C LYS A 205 -9.37 -22.91 -1.00
N GLN A 206 -10.55 -22.65 -1.51
CA GLN A 206 -11.36 -21.48 -1.14
C GLN A 206 -11.55 -21.35 0.38
N GLU A 207 -11.79 -22.46 1.07
CA GLU A 207 -11.94 -22.47 2.53
C GLU A 207 -10.67 -22.03 3.26
N VAL A 208 -9.49 -22.51 2.83
CA VAL A 208 -8.20 -22.17 3.45
C VAL A 208 -7.91 -20.68 3.27
N GLN A 209 -8.06 -20.19 2.05
CA GLN A 209 -7.83 -18.79 1.72
C GLN A 209 -8.81 -17.86 2.44
N ARG A 210 -10.10 -18.24 2.50
CA ARG A 210 -11.11 -17.48 3.25
C ARG A 210 -10.80 -17.42 4.74
N ASN A 211 -10.43 -18.52 5.36
CA ASN A 211 -10.10 -18.58 6.78
C ASN A 211 -8.89 -17.71 7.10
N TYR A 212 -7.86 -17.77 6.26
CA TYR A 212 -6.69 -16.92 6.40
C TYR A 212 -7.05 -15.42 6.29
N LEU A 213 -7.81 -15.04 5.25
CA LEU A 213 -8.22 -13.65 5.03
C LEU A 213 -9.13 -13.12 6.14
N SER A 214 -10.01 -13.97 6.69
CA SER A 214 -10.80 -13.62 7.87
C SER A 214 -9.90 -13.33 9.07
N ALA A 215 -8.95 -14.21 9.37
CA ALA A 215 -8.00 -14.02 10.46
C ALA A 215 -7.12 -12.77 10.26
N LEU A 216 -6.68 -12.51 9.02
CA LEU A 216 -5.93 -11.30 8.69
C LEU A 216 -6.76 -10.04 8.91
N LYS A 217 -7.99 -9.98 8.36
CA LYS A 217 -8.93 -8.87 8.58
C LYS A 217 -9.14 -8.64 10.08
N ASP A 218 -9.46 -9.69 10.83
CA ASP A 218 -9.72 -9.59 12.26
C ASP A 218 -8.48 -9.10 13.02
N THR A 219 -7.28 -9.53 12.63
CA THR A 219 -6.02 -9.04 13.20
C THR A 219 -5.81 -7.55 12.93
N ILE A 220 -6.05 -7.08 11.71
CA ILE A 220 -5.91 -5.66 11.36
C ILE A 220 -6.95 -4.83 12.13
N LEU A 221 -8.22 -5.24 12.11
CA LEU A 221 -9.28 -4.54 12.83
C LEU A 221 -8.99 -4.48 14.33
N LEU A 222 -8.56 -5.60 14.95
CA LEU A 222 -8.31 -5.66 16.38
C LEU A 222 -7.05 -4.89 16.79
N LYS A 223 -5.89 -5.22 16.20
CA LYS A 223 -4.59 -4.68 16.62
C LYS A 223 -4.34 -3.27 16.09
N ASP A 224 -4.60 -3.05 14.80
CA ASP A 224 -4.21 -1.81 14.15
C ASP A 224 -5.28 -0.72 14.28
N ILE A 225 -6.54 -1.07 14.60
CA ILE A 225 -7.62 -0.10 14.76
C ILE A 225 -8.20 -0.13 16.19
N ILE A 226 -8.84 -1.23 16.62
CA ILE A 226 -9.61 -1.26 17.89
C ILE A 226 -8.72 -0.94 19.09
N GLN A 227 -7.61 -1.63 19.24
CA GLN A 227 -6.68 -1.43 20.36
C GLN A 227 -6.02 -0.05 20.31
N ARG A 228 -5.62 0.39 19.12
CA ARG A 228 -4.90 1.66 18.95
C ARG A 228 -5.78 2.88 19.21
N TYR A 229 -7.00 2.90 18.71
CA TYR A 229 -7.91 4.04 18.81
C TYR A 229 -8.94 3.89 19.93
N SER A 230 -8.85 2.84 20.73
CA SER A 230 -9.78 2.53 21.82
C SER A 230 -11.23 2.56 21.34
N ILE A 231 -11.53 1.84 20.26
CA ILE A 231 -12.82 1.83 19.59
C ILE A 231 -13.93 1.34 20.52
N ARG A 232 -15.00 2.11 20.65
CA ARG A 232 -16.15 1.79 21.53
C ARG A 232 -17.17 0.85 20.89
N ASP A 233 -17.32 0.88 19.57
CA ASP A 233 -18.23 0.01 18.81
C ASP A 233 -17.50 -0.77 17.72
N PRO A 234 -16.87 -1.92 18.06
CA PRO A 234 -16.19 -2.77 17.11
C PRO A 234 -17.10 -3.29 15.98
N ARG A 235 -18.39 -3.54 16.29
CA ARG A 235 -19.35 -4.02 15.27
C ARG A 235 -19.63 -2.96 14.21
N LEU A 236 -19.71 -1.69 14.58
CA LEU A 236 -19.85 -0.61 13.61
C LEU A 236 -18.63 -0.54 12.69
N LEU A 237 -17.42 -0.75 13.22
CA LEU A 237 -16.20 -0.77 12.42
C LEU A 237 -16.21 -1.92 11.39
N GLU A 238 -16.58 -3.13 11.80
CA GLU A 238 -16.70 -4.28 10.90
C GLU A 238 -17.75 -4.04 9.80
N ASP A 239 -18.92 -3.53 10.19
CA ASP A 239 -20.00 -3.25 9.23
C ASP A 239 -19.62 -2.11 8.27
N LEU A 240 -18.86 -1.11 8.73
CA LEU A 240 -18.32 -0.05 7.87
C LEU A 240 -17.30 -0.61 6.87
N PHE A 241 -16.40 -1.48 7.31
CA PHE A 241 -15.47 -2.13 6.39
C PHE A 241 -16.22 -2.98 5.35
N ALA A 242 -17.20 -3.79 5.77
CA ALA A 242 -18.04 -4.55 4.87
C ALA A 242 -18.80 -3.65 3.88
N PHE A 243 -19.32 -2.52 4.35
CA PHE A 243 -19.98 -1.53 3.50
C PHE A 243 -19.03 -0.95 2.46
N LEU A 244 -17.82 -0.54 2.85
CA LEU A 244 -16.82 -0.01 1.91
C LEU A 244 -16.41 -1.04 0.87
N VAL A 245 -16.19 -2.30 1.28
CA VAL A 245 -15.90 -3.41 0.35
C VAL A 245 -17.05 -3.65 -0.63
N GLY A 246 -18.30 -3.58 -0.15
CA GLY A 246 -19.49 -3.78 -0.98
C GLY A 246 -19.79 -2.62 -1.92
N ASN A 247 -19.29 -1.42 -1.62
CA ASN A 247 -19.51 -0.19 -2.39
C ASN A 247 -18.20 0.37 -2.98
N ALA A 248 -17.14 -0.43 -3.06
CA ALA A 248 -15.89 0.01 -3.66
C ALA A 248 -16.14 0.50 -5.09
N SER A 249 -15.39 1.52 -5.51
CA SER A 249 -15.54 2.22 -6.81
C SER A 249 -16.85 3.01 -6.99
N ASN A 250 -17.76 3.04 -6.01
CA ASN A 250 -18.94 3.88 -6.06
C ASN A 250 -18.73 5.19 -5.31
N LEU A 251 -19.34 6.27 -5.81
CA LEU A 251 -19.39 7.54 -5.10
C LEU A 251 -20.28 7.41 -3.85
N VAL A 252 -19.70 7.65 -2.69
CA VAL A 252 -20.41 7.65 -1.40
C VAL A 252 -20.12 8.92 -0.61
N SER A 253 -21.07 9.34 0.22
CA SER A 253 -20.85 10.39 1.21
C SER A 253 -21.01 9.80 2.62
N ILE A 254 -20.34 10.39 3.60
CA ILE A 254 -20.48 9.98 5.01
C ILE A 254 -21.94 10.11 5.46
N GLY A 255 -22.66 11.15 5.00
CA GLY A 255 -24.08 11.32 5.28
C GLY A 255 -24.94 10.15 4.76
N ASN A 256 -24.68 9.68 3.55
CA ASN A 256 -25.38 8.52 2.97
C ASN A 256 -25.07 7.24 3.75
N ILE A 257 -23.83 7.05 4.18
CA ILE A 257 -23.44 5.90 5.03
C ILE A 257 -24.18 5.94 6.37
N VAL A 258 -24.22 7.10 7.01
CA VAL A 258 -24.98 7.29 8.27
C VAL A 258 -26.45 6.96 8.08
N ASN A 259 -27.08 7.45 7.00
CA ASN A 259 -28.47 7.20 6.71
C ASN A 259 -28.73 5.69 6.42
N TYR A 260 -27.83 5.04 5.72
CA TYR A 260 -27.88 3.59 5.49
C TYR A 260 -27.92 2.84 6.83
N PHE A 261 -26.98 3.10 7.76
CA PHE A 261 -26.95 2.41 9.05
C PHE A 261 -28.15 2.75 9.93
N LYS A 262 -28.65 3.97 9.89
CA LYS A 262 -29.89 4.35 10.58
C LYS A 262 -31.11 3.59 10.03
N SER A 263 -31.19 3.39 8.72
CA SER A 263 -32.27 2.60 8.10
C SER A 263 -32.23 1.12 8.50
N GLN A 264 -31.06 0.60 8.86
CA GLN A 264 -30.88 -0.73 9.43
C GLN A 264 -31.10 -0.78 10.96
N GLY A 265 -31.65 0.29 11.55
CA GLY A 265 -31.92 0.38 13.00
C GLY A 265 -30.71 0.64 13.87
N ARG A 266 -29.53 0.94 13.28
CA ARG A 266 -28.31 1.19 14.04
C ARG A 266 -28.18 2.68 14.38
N LYS A 267 -27.99 3.01 15.65
CA LYS A 267 -27.69 4.39 16.10
C LYS A 267 -26.23 4.69 15.82
N THR A 268 -25.98 5.68 14.97
CA THR A 268 -24.62 6.18 14.70
C THR A 268 -24.64 7.67 14.38
N SER A 269 -23.51 8.34 14.47
CA SER A 269 -23.33 9.76 14.17
C SER A 269 -22.39 9.94 12.96
N TYR A 270 -22.45 11.14 12.37
CA TYR A 270 -21.53 11.54 11.30
C TYR A 270 -20.07 11.44 11.74
N ASP A 271 -19.75 11.97 12.93
CA ASP A 271 -18.38 12.01 13.46
C ASP A 271 -17.82 10.60 13.72
N ALA A 272 -18.65 9.70 14.26
CA ALA A 272 -18.23 8.31 14.49
C ALA A 272 -17.94 7.57 13.18
N VAL A 273 -18.81 7.71 12.17
CA VAL A 273 -18.61 7.09 10.86
C VAL A 273 -17.39 7.69 10.18
N ALA A 274 -17.23 9.01 10.20
CA ALA A 274 -16.07 9.70 9.62
C ALA A 274 -14.77 9.24 10.27
N ALA A 275 -14.71 9.19 11.60
CA ALA A 275 -13.52 8.73 12.33
C ALA A 275 -13.17 7.28 12.01
N TYR A 276 -14.17 6.37 11.99
CA TYR A 276 -13.92 4.95 11.74
C TYR A 276 -13.48 4.68 10.30
N ILE A 277 -14.03 5.42 9.33
CA ILE A 277 -13.53 5.37 7.95
C ILE A 277 -12.07 5.83 7.89
N GLY A 278 -11.73 6.94 8.55
CA GLY A 278 -10.34 7.39 8.66
C GLY A 278 -9.42 6.33 9.27
N TYR A 279 -9.85 5.58 10.27
CA TYR A 279 -9.05 4.49 10.85
C TYR A 279 -8.89 3.28 9.91
N ILE A 280 -9.90 3.01 9.07
CA ILE A 280 -9.81 2.00 8.00
C ILE A 280 -8.78 2.44 6.94
N GLU A 281 -8.79 3.72 6.55
CA GLU A 281 -7.78 4.31 5.67
C GLU A 281 -6.38 4.26 6.29
N ASP A 282 -6.26 4.62 7.57
CA ASP A 282 -5.01 4.57 8.34
C ASP A 282 -4.38 3.17 8.41
N SER A 283 -5.20 2.11 8.38
CA SER A 283 -4.73 0.71 8.34
C SER A 283 -4.41 0.20 6.93
N PHE A 284 -4.56 1.03 5.92
CA PHE A 284 -4.41 0.67 4.50
C PHE A 284 -5.38 -0.43 4.03
N LEU A 285 -6.52 -0.62 4.68
CA LEU A 285 -7.55 -1.54 4.22
C LEU A 285 -8.35 -0.97 3.03
N ALA A 286 -8.50 0.35 3.01
CA ALA A 286 -9.12 1.07 1.90
C ALA A 286 -8.41 2.41 1.67
N TYR A 287 -8.53 2.93 0.46
CA TYR A 287 -8.02 4.23 0.04
C TYR A 287 -9.17 5.11 -0.40
N ARG A 288 -9.15 6.35 0.04
CA ARG A 288 -10.09 7.38 -0.39
C ARG A 288 -9.58 8.04 -1.67
N CYS A 289 -10.43 8.08 -2.69
CA CYS A 289 -10.21 8.84 -3.92
C CYS A 289 -11.15 10.03 -3.93
N GLU A 290 -10.59 11.21 -3.81
CA GLU A 290 -11.36 12.45 -3.77
C GLU A 290 -11.88 12.83 -5.14
N ARG A 291 -12.99 13.55 -5.18
CA ARG A 291 -13.58 14.04 -6.41
C ARG A 291 -12.98 15.39 -6.80
N PHE A 292 -12.58 15.54 -8.06
CA PHE A 292 -11.98 16.75 -8.60
C PHE A 292 -12.81 17.33 -9.73
N ASP A 293 -13.19 18.62 -9.63
CA ASP A 293 -13.85 19.34 -10.72
C ASP A 293 -12.80 19.87 -11.71
N LEU A 294 -12.87 19.36 -12.94
CA LEU A 294 -11.97 19.78 -14.03
C LEU A 294 -12.20 21.23 -14.48
N ARG A 295 -13.39 21.80 -14.27
CA ARG A 295 -13.70 23.19 -14.61
C ARG A 295 -13.23 24.16 -13.53
N GLY A 296 -13.66 23.91 -12.28
CA GLY A 296 -13.29 24.72 -11.11
C GLY A 296 -11.84 24.52 -10.70
N LYS A 297 -11.20 23.44 -11.16
CA LYS A 297 -9.84 23.03 -10.74
C LYS A 297 -9.69 22.88 -9.23
N GLU A 298 -10.73 22.35 -8.59
CA GLU A 298 -10.80 22.21 -7.13
C GLU A 298 -11.28 20.83 -6.71
N ILE A 299 -10.91 20.43 -5.50
CA ILE A 299 -11.40 19.19 -4.86
C ILE A 299 -12.82 19.45 -4.37
N LEU A 300 -13.77 18.63 -4.82
CA LEU A 300 -15.16 18.70 -4.38
C LEU A 300 -15.34 17.99 -3.04
N SER A 301 -15.79 18.72 -2.04
CA SER A 301 -16.09 18.15 -0.74
C SER A 301 -17.39 17.30 -0.74
N GLY A 302 -17.51 16.37 0.21
CA GLY A 302 -18.76 15.67 0.56
C GLY A 302 -18.93 14.28 -0.04
N THR A 303 -18.39 13.98 -1.23
CA THR A 303 -18.43 12.64 -1.83
C THR A 303 -17.04 12.18 -2.24
N ALA A 304 -16.76 10.89 -2.09
CA ALA A 304 -15.53 10.25 -2.54
C ALA A 304 -15.82 8.82 -3.03
N LYS A 305 -14.92 8.24 -3.81
CA LYS A 305 -14.87 6.80 -4.04
C LYS A 305 -13.90 6.17 -3.04
N TYR A 306 -14.15 4.91 -2.70
CA TYR A 306 -13.23 4.13 -1.88
C TYR A 306 -12.80 2.90 -2.65
N TYR A 307 -11.49 2.61 -2.61
CA TYR A 307 -10.90 1.43 -3.24
C TYR A 307 -10.24 0.57 -2.18
N ILE A 308 -10.46 -0.74 -2.26
CA ILE A 308 -9.84 -1.69 -1.32
C ILE A 308 -8.43 -2.02 -1.74
N ASN A 309 -7.55 -2.18 -0.75
CA ASN A 309 -6.14 -2.48 -0.99
C ASN A 309 -5.91 -3.81 -1.70
N ASP A 310 -6.82 -4.78 -1.52
CA ASP A 310 -6.75 -6.06 -2.21
C ASP A 310 -8.13 -6.65 -2.46
N LEU A 311 -8.37 -7.09 -3.70
CA LEU A 311 -9.64 -7.71 -4.09
C LEU A 311 -9.91 -9.06 -3.41
N ALA A 312 -8.90 -9.71 -2.83
CA ALA A 312 -9.09 -10.95 -2.08
C ALA A 312 -10.09 -10.78 -0.93
N PHE A 313 -10.07 -9.66 -0.22
CA PHE A 313 -11.07 -9.38 0.83
C PHE A 313 -12.48 -9.42 0.27
N LYS A 314 -12.70 -8.78 -0.90
CA LYS A 314 -14.00 -8.79 -1.57
C LYS A 314 -14.41 -10.20 -2.02
N ASN A 315 -13.51 -10.88 -2.70
CA ASN A 315 -13.82 -12.14 -3.37
C ASN A 315 -14.10 -13.28 -2.37
N PHE A 316 -13.34 -13.34 -1.28
CA PHE A 316 -13.41 -14.44 -0.32
C PHE A 316 -14.29 -14.14 0.89
N LEU A 317 -14.34 -12.91 1.38
CA LEU A 317 -15.11 -12.57 2.58
C LEU A 317 -16.53 -12.06 2.27
N TYR A 318 -16.71 -11.39 1.12
CA TYR A 318 -17.99 -10.75 0.76
C TYR A 318 -18.48 -11.13 -0.64
N PRO A 319 -18.54 -12.42 -1.01
CA PRO A 319 -18.83 -12.85 -2.38
C PRO A 319 -20.27 -12.51 -2.84
N GLY A 320 -21.22 -12.36 -1.91
CA GLY A 320 -22.64 -12.14 -2.21
C GLY A 320 -23.05 -10.69 -2.48
N THR A 321 -22.15 -9.71 -2.41
CA THR A 321 -22.47 -8.32 -2.75
C THR A 321 -22.45 -8.14 -4.28
N ALA A 322 -23.43 -7.42 -4.82
CA ALA A 322 -23.51 -7.10 -6.24
C ALA A 322 -22.33 -6.19 -6.64
N TYR A 323 -21.27 -6.80 -7.16
CA TYR A 323 -20.04 -6.13 -7.53
C TYR A 323 -19.59 -6.63 -8.90
N GLY A 324 -19.86 -5.84 -9.92
CA GLY A 324 -19.55 -6.21 -11.30
C GLY A 324 -18.04 -6.30 -11.56
N VAL A 325 -17.67 -6.98 -12.65
CA VAL A 325 -16.28 -7.09 -13.09
C VAL A 325 -15.67 -5.71 -13.37
N GLY A 326 -16.48 -4.76 -13.87
CA GLY A 326 -16.04 -3.37 -14.13
C GLY A 326 -15.51 -2.69 -12.87
N TYR A 327 -16.19 -2.80 -11.74
CA TYR A 327 -15.74 -2.22 -10.46
C TYR A 327 -14.44 -2.86 -9.94
N LYS A 328 -14.27 -4.18 -10.17
CA LYS A 328 -13.01 -4.85 -9.81
C LYS A 328 -11.85 -4.33 -10.66
N LEU A 329 -12.08 -4.16 -11.96
CA LEU A 329 -11.08 -3.59 -12.87
C LEU A 329 -10.74 -2.16 -12.45
N GLU A 330 -11.74 -1.32 -12.19
CA GLU A 330 -11.54 0.05 -11.72
C GLU A 330 -10.70 0.10 -10.43
N ASN A 331 -10.96 -0.80 -9.47
CA ASN A 331 -10.16 -0.91 -8.25
C ASN A 331 -8.69 -1.28 -8.55
N LEU A 332 -8.43 -2.19 -9.48
CA LEU A 332 -7.06 -2.56 -9.85
C LEU A 332 -6.36 -1.43 -10.61
N VAL A 333 -7.03 -0.74 -11.50
CA VAL A 333 -6.49 0.44 -12.21
C VAL A 333 -6.09 1.52 -11.19
N TYR A 334 -6.92 1.78 -10.19
CA TYR A 334 -6.59 2.70 -9.10
C TYR A 334 -5.30 2.30 -8.37
N LEU A 335 -5.16 1.04 -8.00
CA LEU A 335 -3.97 0.54 -7.31
C LEU A 335 -2.72 0.60 -8.18
N GLU A 336 -2.83 0.34 -9.48
CA GLU A 336 -1.70 0.47 -10.42
C GLU A 336 -1.23 1.92 -10.52
N LEU A 337 -2.16 2.89 -10.57
CA LEU A 337 -1.84 4.32 -10.56
C LEU A 337 -1.09 4.71 -9.27
N LEU A 338 -1.55 4.24 -8.11
CA LEU A 338 -0.86 4.48 -6.84
C LEU A 338 0.53 3.86 -6.79
N ARG A 339 0.70 2.61 -7.28
CA ARG A 339 2.01 1.92 -7.35
C ARG A 339 2.99 2.68 -8.24
N ALA A 340 2.49 3.24 -9.34
CA ALA A 340 3.28 4.08 -10.24
C ALA A 340 3.60 5.47 -9.65
N GLY A 341 3.04 5.81 -8.46
CA GLY A 341 3.33 7.05 -7.73
C GLY A 341 2.53 8.26 -8.19
N TYR A 342 1.33 8.05 -8.73
CA TYR A 342 0.40 9.13 -9.08
C TYR A 342 -0.48 9.52 -7.89
N ASP A 343 -0.77 10.82 -7.79
CA ASP A 343 -1.91 11.32 -7.03
C ASP A 343 -3.17 11.12 -7.88
N VAL A 344 -4.17 10.44 -7.32
CA VAL A 344 -5.34 9.96 -8.09
C VAL A 344 -6.62 10.59 -7.55
N TYR A 345 -7.43 11.11 -8.46
CA TYR A 345 -8.73 11.72 -8.18
C TYR A 345 -9.79 11.14 -9.11
N THR A 346 -11.06 11.10 -8.67
CA THR A 346 -12.21 10.87 -9.57
C THR A 346 -12.59 12.19 -10.23
N GLY A 347 -12.62 12.23 -11.57
CA GLY A 347 -12.89 13.43 -12.32
C GLY A 347 -14.37 13.74 -12.51
N CYS A 348 -14.71 15.02 -12.61
CA CYS A 348 -16.01 15.51 -13.06
C CYS A 348 -15.82 16.53 -14.17
N ALA A 349 -16.34 16.19 -15.38
CA ALA A 349 -16.31 17.06 -16.55
C ALA A 349 -17.74 17.29 -17.07
N LYS A 350 -18.31 18.49 -16.88
CA LYS A 350 -19.67 18.84 -17.37
C LYS A 350 -20.74 17.79 -17.02
N GLU A 351 -20.88 17.36 -15.79
CA GLU A 351 -21.80 16.33 -15.33
C GLU A 351 -21.44 14.88 -15.74
N LYS A 352 -20.39 14.69 -16.52
CA LYS A 352 -19.86 13.36 -16.82
C LYS A 352 -18.74 13.01 -15.82
N GLU A 353 -18.78 11.80 -15.33
CA GLU A 353 -17.70 11.26 -14.49
C GLU A 353 -16.56 10.78 -15.38
N VAL A 354 -15.34 11.05 -14.95
CA VAL A 354 -14.10 10.45 -15.44
C VAL A 354 -13.55 9.62 -14.30
N ASP A 355 -13.34 8.33 -14.51
CA ASP A 355 -12.94 7.44 -13.43
C ASP A 355 -11.71 7.96 -12.71
N PHE A 356 -10.67 8.34 -13.45
CA PHE A 356 -9.44 8.81 -12.85
C PHE A 356 -8.84 10.03 -13.54
N ILE A 357 -8.35 10.95 -12.69
CA ILE A 357 -7.36 11.98 -13.00
C ILE A 357 -6.11 11.59 -12.23
N ALA A 358 -5.07 11.17 -12.90
CA ALA A 358 -3.81 10.76 -12.29
C ALA A 358 -2.72 11.80 -12.55
N ARG A 359 -2.07 12.31 -11.49
CA ARG A 359 -1.05 13.37 -11.57
C ARG A 359 0.26 12.91 -10.93
N LYS A 360 1.38 13.15 -11.63
CA LYS A 360 2.73 12.85 -11.12
C LYS A 360 3.70 13.87 -11.69
N GLY A 361 4.20 14.80 -10.88
CA GLY A 361 4.98 15.94 -11.37
C GLY A 361 4.20 16.71 -12.43
N ASP A 362 4.77 16.86 -13.62
CA ASP A 362 4.13 17.57 -14.74
C ASP A 362 3.24 16.67 -15.60
N ARG A 363 3.24 15.35 -15.36
CA ARG A 363 2.42 14.39 -16.11
C ARG A 363 1.02 14.31 -15.53
N THR A 364 0.02 14.51 -16.38
CA THR A 364 -1.40 14.29 -16.06
C THR A 364 -1.98 13.29 -17.06
N ILE A 365 -2.72 12.30 -16.58
CA ILE A 365 -3.40 11.30 -17.40
C ILE A 365 -4.87 11.23 -16.95
N TYR A 366 -5.78 11.19 -17.92
CA TYR A 366 -7.19 10.91 -17.71
C TYR A 366 -7.48 9.48 -18.11
N LEU A 367 -8.13 8.71 -17.24
CA LEU A 367 -8.43 7.31 -17.51
C LEU A 367 -9.92 7.03 -17.32
N GLN A 368 -10.44 6.20 -18.21
CA GLN A 368 -11.73 5.55 -18.08
C GLN A 368 -11.51 4.05 -18.10
N SER A 369 -12.16 3.32 -17.19
CA SER A 369 -12.03 1.85 -17.10
C SER A 369 -13.35 1.18 -17.41
N THR A 370 -13.34 0.21 -18.31
CA THR A 370 -14.53 -0.56 -18.67
C THR A 370 -14.21 -2.04 -18.82
N TYR A 371 -15.20 -2.89 -18.53
CA TYR A 371 -14.99 -4.34 -18.66
C TYR A 371 -14.62 -4.74 -20.09
N MET A 372 -15.44 -4.34 -21.04
CA MET A 372 -15.21 -4.61 -22.48
C MET A 372 -15.92 -3.55 -23.34
N LEU A 373 -15.34 -3.27 -24.49
CA LEU A 373 -15.89 -2.37 -25.52
C LEU A 373 -16.64 -3.17 -26.60
N VAL A 374 -17.70 -3.89 -26.19
CA VAL A 374 -18.40 -4.89 -27.00
C VAL A 374 -19.25 -4.31 -28.13
N ASP A 375 -19.72 -3.06 -27.99
CA ASP A 375 -20.60 -2.41 -28.94
C ASP A 375 -20.34 -0.90 -29.06
N GLU A 376 -20.81 -0.31 -30.15
CA GLU A 376 -20.61 1.13 -30.40
C GLU A 376 -21.24 2.03 -29.32
N GLN A 377 -22.30 1.62 -28.66
CA GLN A 377 -22.95 2.40 -27.63
C GLN A 377 -22.06 2.48 -26.37
N THR A 378 -21.47 1.36 -25.97
CA THR A 378 -20.49 1.29 -24.89
C THR A 378 -19.25 2.11 -25.23
N VAL A 379 -18.69 1.95 -26.44
CA VAL A 379 -17.55 2.76 -26.89
C VAL A 379 -17.87 4.25 -26.80
N ARG A 380 -18.99 4.70 -27.37
CA ARG A 380 -19.41 6.12 -27.34
C ARG A 380 -19.57 6.64 -25.91
N ARG A 381 -20.12 5.84 -25.00
CA ARG A 381 -20.31 6.23 -23.60
C ARG A 381 -18.99 6.44 -22.89
N GLU A 382 -18.06 5.48 -22.98
CA GLU A 382 -16.76 5.53 -22.28
C GLU A 382 -15.86 6.63 -22.86
N TYR A 383 -15.85 6.81 -24.18
CA TYR A 383 -15.06 7.86 -24.82
C TYR A 383 -15.62 9.27 -24.59
N ALA A 384 -16.95 9.41 -24.51
CA ALA A 384 -17.61 10.72 -24.37
C ALA A 384 -17.25 11.46 -23.07
N SER A 385 -16.82 10.78 -22.02
CA SER A 385 -16.34 11.42 -20.79
C SER A 385 -14.97 12.07 -21.00
N LEU A 386 -14.08 11.42 -21.73
CA LEU A 386 -12.73 11.90 -22.06
C LEU A 386 -12.76 12.97 -23.19
N GLU A 387 -13.64 12.82 -24.16
CA GLU A 387 -13.86 13.82 -25.23
C GLU A 387 -14.37 15.16 -24.69
N ALA A 388 -15.11 15.13 -23.57
CA ALA A 388 -15.59 16.35 -22.92
C ALA A 388 -14.46 17.20 -22.29
N ILE A 389 -13.25 16.64 -22.13
CA ILE A 389 -12.08 17.32 -21.59
C ILE A 389 -11.33 18.00 -22.73
N GLN A 390 -11.23 19.35 -22.66
CA GLN A 390 -10.67 20.18 -23.75
C GLN A 390 -9.23 20.59 -23.46
N ASP A 391 -8.39 19.66 -23.02
CA ASP A 391 -6.95 19.89 -22.90
C ASP A 391 -6.16 18.78 -23.63
N ASN A 392 -4.83 18.93 -23.67
CA ASN A 392 -3.94 18.07 -24.43
C ASN A 392 -3.24 17.00 -23.58
N TYR A 393 -3.69 16.76 -22.35
CA TYR A 393 -3.14 15.69 -21.55
C TYR A 393 -3.54 14.32 -22.09
N GLU A 394 -2.75 13.31 -21.72
CA GLU A 394 -2.95 11.93 -22.17
C GLU A 394 -4.33 11.40 -21.71
N LYS A 395 -5.03 10.74 -22.61
CA LYS A 395 -6.36 10.17 -22.37
C LYS A 395 -6.35 8.69 -22.71
N LEU A 396 -6.73 7.85 -21.73
CA LEU A 396 -6.70 6.39 -21.85
C LEU A 396 -8.06 5.79 -21.55
N VAL A 397 -8.47 4.83 -22.38
CA VAL A 397 -9.54 3.87 -22.04
C VAL A 397 -8.87 2.53 -21.77
N VAL A 398 -9.10 1.99 -20.57
CA VAL A 398 -8.52 0.71 -20.13
C VAL A 398 -9.60 -0.36 -20.10
N SER A 399 -9.37 -1.50 -20.76
CA SER A 399 -10.35 -2.58 -20.79
C SER A 399 -9.71 -3.98 -20.73
N LEU A 400 -10.55 -5.01 -20.63
CA LEU A 400 -10.18 -6.43 -20.73
C LEU A 400 -10.34 -7.00 -22.13
N ASP A 401 -10.46 -6.17 -23.18
CA ASP A 401 -10.48 -6.63 -24.55
C ASP A 401 -9.10 -7.16 -24.99
N ASP A 402 -9.08 -8.23 -25.78
CA ASP A 402 -7.83 -8.78 -26.34
C ASP A 402 -7.28 -7.95 -27.51
N PHE A 403 -8.06 -7.01 -28.02
CA PHE A 403 -7.67 -6.08 -29.09
C PHE A 403 -7.63 -4.65 -28.58
N CYS A 404 -6.90 -3.80 -29.25
CA CYS A 404 -6.95 -2.35 -29.02
C CYS A 404 -7.65 -1.67 -30.18
N LEU A 405 -8.61 -0.79 -29.85
CA LEU A 405 -9.22 0.10 -30.84
C LEU A 405 -8.16 1.12 -31.33
N PRO A 406 -8.22 1.55 -32.60
CA PRO A 406 -7.40 2.66 -33.08
C PRO A 406 -7.61 3.91 -32.20
N SER A 407 -6.56 4.73 -32.08
CA SER A 407 -6.69 6.01 -31.37
C SER A 407 -7.74 6.88 -32.03
N ASN A 408 -8.65 7.42 -31.23
CA ASN A 408 -9.69 8.34 -31.66
C ASN A 408 -9.59 9.65 -30.91
N GLU A 409 -9.45 10.77 -31.61
CA GLU A 409 -9.30 12.12 -31.03
C GLU A 409 -8.23 12.22 -29.91
N GLY A 410 -7.13 11.49 -30.07
CA GLY A 410 -6.05 11.45 -29.07
C GLY A 410 -6.31 10.54 -27.87
N ILE A 411 -7.46 9.87 -27.82
CA ILE A 411 -7.76 8.88 -26.79
C ILE A 411 -7.21 7.51 -27.22
N ARG A 412 -6.38 6.91 -26.38
CA ARG A 412 -5.79 5.59 -26.62
C ARG A 412 -6.54 4.51 -25.86
N HIS A 413 -6.78 3.40 -26.51
CA HIS A 413 -7.26 2.18 -25.86
C HIS A 413 -6.06 1.34 -25.41
N VAL A 414 -6.07 0.89 -24.16
CA VAL A 414 -4.99 0.12 -23.51
C VAL A 414 -5.59 -1.12 -22.87
N ARG A 415 -4.95 -2.25 -23.06
CA ARG A 415 -5.33 -3.49 -22.38
C ARG A 415 -4.94 -3.40 -20.91
N ALA A 416 -5.80 -3.89 -20.01
CA ALA A 416 -5.59 -3.75 -18.56
C ALA A 416 -4.26 -4.34 -18.08
N TRP A 417 -3.83 -5.44 -18.66
CA TRP A 417 -2.56 -6.11 -18.32
C TRP A 417 -1.29 -5.42 -18.84
N GLU A 418 -1.44 -4.40 -19.68
CA GLU A 418 -0.33 -3.58 -20.18
C GLU A 418 -0.20 -2.23 -19.45
N LEU A 419 -1.19 -1.90 -18.61
CA LEU A 419 -1.24 -0.59 -17.94
C LEU A 419 -0.01 -0.34 -17.07
N GLY A 420 0.42 -1.32 -16.27
CA GLY A 420 1.58 -1.18 -15.38
C GLY A 420 2.83 -0.74 -16.14
N GLU A 421 3.19 -1.43 -17.22
CA GLU A 421 4.34 -1.06 -18.05
C GLU A 421 4.21 0.32 -18.71
N LEU A 422 2.97 0.72 -19.08
CA LEU A 422 2.72 2.03 -19.67
C LEU A 422 2.96 3.17 -18.67
N LEU A 423 2.60 2.95 -17.41
CA LEU A 423 2.74 3.96 -16.35
C LEU A 423 4.17 4.15 -15.86
N GLU A 424 5.05 3.16 -16.04
CA GLU A 424 6.47 3.22 -15.68
C GLU A 424 7.32 3.98 -16.72
N ARG A 425 6.85 4.11 -17.96
CA ARG A 425 7.46 4.89 -19.05
C ARG A 425 7.22 6.39 -18.86
#